data_bcafeb9934df1ed2e0c991f892129ce8
#
_entry.id   bcafeb9934df1ed2e0c991f892129ce8
#
_cell.length_a   1.000
_cell.length_b   1.000
_cell.length_c   1.000
_cell.angle_alpha   90.00
_cell.angle_beta   90.00
_cell.angle_gamma   90.00
#
_symmetry.space_group_name_H-M   'P 1'
#
loop_
_entity.id
_entity.type
_entity.pdbx_description
1 polymer ?
#
loop_
_entity_poly.entity_id
_entity_poly.type
_entity_poly.pdbx_seq_one_letter_code
_entity_poly.pdbx_strand_id
1 'polypeptide(L)'
;MTDKLNFAAFMQSGTTSISNYLLQHYRDLGMTNEELLVYVQTKAGIDRGELEPSTQKIGDTLGWDAQTVFGHLEAMRAKGLVNFVSMRDG
;
A
#
# COMPACT_ATOMS: atom_id res chain seq x y z
N MET A 1 -1.33 -25.23 2.56
CA MET A 1 -1.49 -24.16 2.10
C MET A 1 -2.59 -23.44 2.61
N THR A 2 -3.52 -24.02 2.91
CA THR A 2 -4.60 -23.31 3.32
C THR A 2 -4.43 -22.78 4.68
N ASP A 3 -3.42 -23.17 5.42
CA ASP A 3 -3.26 -22.67 6.69
C ASP A 3 -3.09 -21.21 6.69
N LYS A 4 -2.40 -20.65 5.72
CA LYS A 4 -2.20 -19.29 5.69
C LYS A 4 -3.43 -18.57 5.42
N LEU A 5 -4.41 -19.16 4.89
CA LEU A 5 -5.64 -18.50 4.54
C LEU A 5 -6.77 -18.91 5.43
N ASN A 6 -6.50 -19.28 6.68
CA ASN A 6 -7.61 -19.74 7.48
C ASN A 6 -8.51 -18.57 7.82
N PHE A 7 -9.76 -18.88 7.95
CA PHE A 7 -10.82 -17.88 8.09
C PHE A 7 -10.69 -17.09 9.36
N ALA A 8 -10.27 -17.72 10.44
CA ALA A 8 -10.13 -17.01 11.70
C ALA A 8 -9.09 -15.92 11.60
N ALA A 9 -7.95 -16.22 10.96
CA ALA A 9 -6.91 -15.22 10.78
C ALA A 9 -7.41 -14.10 9.89
N PHE A 10 -8.17 -14.45 8.86
CA PHE A 10 -8.73 -13.45 7.96
C PHE A 10 -9.64 -12.50 8.75
N MET A 11 -10.48 -13.02 9.58
CA MET A 11 -11.40 -12.18 10.31
C MET A 11 -10.71 -11.33 11.38
N GLN A 12 -9.61 -11.82 11.91
CA GLN A 12 -8.94 -11.11 12.98
C GLN A 12 -7.89 -10.12 12.50
N SER A 13 -7.57 -10.14 11.20
CA SER A 13 -6.55 -9.25 10.68
C SER A 13 -6.98 -7.81 10.57
N GLY A 14 -8.25 -7.54 10.68
CA GLY A 14 -8.75 -6.19 10.52
C GLY A 14 -8.92 -5.83 9.05
N THR A 15 -9.12 -4.58 8.80
CA THR A 15 -9.36 -4.11 7.44
C THR A 15 -8.57 -2.84 7.19
N THR A 16 -8.44 -2.50 5.93
CA THR A 16 -7.79 -1.27 5.54
C THR A 16 -8.78 -0.52 4.64
N SER A 17 -9.04 0.73 4.96
CA SER A 17 -10.00 1.52 4.20
C SER A 17 -9.30 2.29 3.11
N ILE A 18 -9.82 2.22 1.90
CA ILE A 18 -9.28 2.95 0.76
C ILE A 18 -10.40 3.80 0.20
N SER A 19 -10.10 5.04 -0.11
CA SER A 19 -11.09 5.95 -0.67
C SER A 19 -11.65 5.41 -1.97
N ASN A 20 -12.96 5.44 -2.11
CA ASN A 20 -13.57 5.03 -3.37
C ASN A 20 -13.18 5.98 -4.50
N TYR A 21 -12.97 7.23 -4.19
CA TYR A 21 -12.54 8.19 -5.19
C TYR A 21 -11.19 7.76 -5.77
N LEU A 22 -10.26 7.37 -4.90
CA LEU A 22 -8.96 6.93 -5.34
C LEU A 22 -9.08 5.65 -6.16
N LEU A 23 -9.89 4.72 -5.70
CA LEU A 23 -10.04 3.46 -6.43
C LEU A 23 -10.60 3.67 -7.83
N GLN A 24 -11.45 4.66 -8.01
CA GLN A 24 -12.03 4.91 -9.31
C GLN A 24 -11.21 5.80 -10.19
N HIS A 25 -10.38 6.65 -9.63
CA HIS A 25 -9.68 7.66 -10.40
C HIS A 25 -8.17 7.60 -10.34
N TYR A 26 -7.60 6.55 -9.77
CA TYR A 26 -6.14 6.53 -9.59
C TYR A 26 -5.39 6.68 -10.92
N ARG A 27 -5.95 6.16 -12.01
CA ARG A 27 -5.29 6.31 -13.30
C ARG A 27 -5.32 7.76 -13.75
N ASP A 28 -6.41 8.44 -13.48
CA ASP A 28 -6.52 9.85 -13.82
C ASP A 28 -5.56 10.70 -13.02
N LEU A 29 -5.19 10.24 -11.84
CA LEU A 29 -4.23 10.95 -11.02
C LEU A 29 -2.78 10.63 -11.41
N GLY A 30 -2.60 9.75 -12.37
CA GLY A 30 -1.27 9.42 -12.83
C GLY A 30 -0.64 8.23 -12.12
N MET A 31 -1.44 7.49 -11.36
CA MET A 31 -0.93 6.36 -10.60
C MET A 31 -1.05 5.10 -11.43
N THR A 32 0.00 4.30 -11.44
CA THR A 32 -0.06 3.01 -12.15
C THR A 32 -0.70 1.98 -11.23
N ASN A 33 -1.05 0.83 -11.79
CA ASN A 33 -1.63 -0.24 -10.99
C ASN A 33 -0.65 -0.70 -9.92
N GLU A 34 0.63 -0.77 -10.26
CA GLU A 34 1.64 -1.18 -9.30
C GLU A 34 1.77 -0.16 -8.17
N GLU A 35 1.68 1.11 -8.51
CA GLU A 35 1.74 2.14 -7.49
C GLU A 35 0.53 2.07 -6.58
N LEU A 36 -0.62 1.75 -7.12
CA LEU A 36 -1.80 1.61 -6.28
C LEU A 36 -1.61 0.45 -5.30
N LEU A 37 -1.03 -0.66 -5.75
CA LEU A 37 -0.77 -1.77 -4.85
C LEU A 37 0.18 -1.37 -3.73
N VAL A 38 1.21 -0.63 -4.05
CA VAL A 38 2.14 -0.15 -3.03
C VAL A 38 1.44 0.79 -2.07
N TYR A 39 0.58 1.66 -2.60
CA TYR A 39 -0.17 2.59 -1.74
C TYR A 39 -1.04 1.82 -0.76
N VAL A 40 -1.75 0.81 -1.23
CA VAL A 40 -2.64 0.05 -0.38
C VAL A 40 -1.85 -0.64 0.74
N GLN A 41 -0.71 -1.21 0.41
CA GLN A 41 0.11 -1.87 1.41
C GLN A 41 0.68 -0.86 2.42
N THR A 42 1.04 0.31 1.95
CA THR A 42 1.56 1.34 2.82
C THR A 42 0.46 1.78 3.80
N LYS A 43 -0.75 1.96 3.30
CA LYS A 43 -1.84 2.37 4.14
C LYS A 43 -2.17 1.30 5.18
N ALA A 44 -2.13 0.05 4.76
CA ALA A 44 -2.39 -1.04 5.68
C ALA A 44 -1.35 -1.04 6.81
N GLY A 45 -0.10 -0.76 6.50
CA GLY A 45 0.92 -0.68 7.52
C GLY A 45 0.67 0.47 8.49
N ILE A 46 0.29 1.62 7.95
CA ILE A 46 -0.02 2.76 8.79
C ILE A 46 -1.20 2.46 9.68
N ASP A 47 -2.22 1.80 9.15
CA ASP A 47 -3.39 1.44 9.93
C ASP A 47 -3.04 0.47 11.06
N ARG A 48 -1.97 -0.31 10.90
CA ARG A 48 -1.52 -1.20 11.94
C ARG A 48 -0.59 -0.50 12.94
N GLY A 49 -0.31 0.77 12.75
CA GLY A 49 0.51 1.54 13.66
C GLY A 49 1.96 1.72 13.25
N GLU A 50 2.30 1.31 12.03
CA GLU A 50 3.66 1.50 11.55
C GLU A 50 3.89 2.96 11.23
N LEU A 51 5.06 3.47 11.57
CA LEU A 51 5.33 4.88 11.34
C LEU A 51 5.79 5.17 9.93
N GLU A 52 6.42 4.22 9.29
CA GLU A 52 6.87 4.40 7.93
C GLU A 52 6.71 3.13 7.18
N PRO A 53 6.56 3.21 5.87
CA PRO A 53 6.39 1.99 5.08
C PRO A 53 7.70 1.20 5.07
N SER A 54 7.60 -0.10 5.14
CA SER A 54 8.75 -0.95 5.05
C SER A 54 8.78 -1.53 3.65
N THR A 55 9.74 -1.11 2.84
CA THR A 55 9.82 -1.61 1.47
C THR A 55 10.06 -3.10 1.44
N GLN A 56 10.77 -3.62 2.44
CA GLN A 56 11.01 -5.05 2.49
C GLN A 56 9.73 -5.83 2.75
N LYS A 57 8.94 -5.40 3.71
CA LYS A 57 7.70 -6.09 4.01
C LYS A 57 6.69 -5.98 2.87
N ILE A 58 6.60 -4.81 2.28
CA ILE A 58 5.68 -4.60 1.17
C ILE A 58 6.10 -5.49 0.00
N GLY A 59 7.40 -5.53 -0.27
CA GLY A 59 7.91 -6.35 -1.35
C GLY A 59 7.64 -7.82 -1.10
N ASP A 60 7.85 -8.27 0.12
CA ASP A 60 7.60 -9.67 0.45
C ASP A 60 6.13 -10.02 0.22
N THR A 61 5.24 -9.10 0.56
CA THR A 61 3.82 -9.35 0.38
C THR A 61 3.42 -9.38 -1.10
N LEU A 62 4.00 -8.49 -1.88
CA LEU A 62 3.61 -8.38 -3.29
C LEU A 62 4.44 -9.27 -4.22
N GLY A 63 5.48 -9.88 -3.69
CA GLY A 63 6.34 -10.70 -4.52
C GLY A 63 7.36 -9.90 -5.30
N TRP A 64 7.73 -8.72 -4.81
CA TRP A 64 8.70 -7.83 -5.46
C TRP A 64 9.88 -7.61 -4.52
N ASP A 65 11.03 -7.24 -5.05
CA ASP A 65 12.13 -6.93 -4.17
C ASP A 65 11.96 -5.50 -3.63
N ALA A 66 12.70 -5.20 -2.58
CA ALA A 66 12.54 -3.91 -1.90
C ALA A 66 12.88 -2.75 -2.80
N GLN A 67 13.84 -2.94 -3.71
CA GLN A 67 14.21 -1.88 -4.62
C GLN A 67 13.09 -1.53 -5.56
N THR A 68 12.32 -2.52 -6.02
CA THR A 68 11.18 -2.28 -6.89
C THR A 68 10.13 -1.47 -6.15
N VAL A 69 9.87 -1.83 -4.90
CA VAL A 69 8.89 -1.08 -4.09
C VAL A 69 9.36 0.35 -3.90
N PHE A 70 10.64 0.52 -3.59
CA PHE A 70 11.19 1.85 -3.39
C PHE A 70 11.06 2.68 -4.66
N GLY A 71 11.29 2.07 -5.81
CA GLY A 71 11.14 2.77 -7.07
C GLY A 71 9.74 3.29 -7.30
N HIS A 72 8.74 2.49 -6.94
CA HIS A 72 7.36 2.93 -7.07
C HIS A 72 7.02 4.06 -6.09
N LEU A 73 7.56 4.00 -4.89
CA LEU A 73 7.35 5.08 -3.93
C LEU A 73 7.97 6.38 -4.43
N GLU A 74 9.17 6.29 -5.01
CA GLU A 74 9.81 7.47 -5.52
C GLU A 74 9.09 8.02 -6.74
N ALA A 75 8.55 7.15 -7.57
CA ALA A 75 7.78 7.59 -8.73
C ALA A 75 6.52 8.33 -8.28
N MET A 76 5.87 7.84 -7.24
CA MET A 76 4.70 8.53 -6.73
C MET A 76 5.06 9.87 -6.12
N ARG A 77 6.21 9.94 -5.46
CA ARG A 77 6.66 11.21 -4.91
C ARG A 77 6.93 12.21 -6.03
N ALA A 78 7.56 11.75 -7.10
CA ALA A 78 7.88 12.62 -8.23
C ALA A 78 6.63 13.14 -8.91
N LYS A 79 5.53 12.40 -8.84
CA LYS A 79 4.29 12.83 -9.44
C LYS A 79 3.45 13.68 -8.50
N GLY A 80 3.95 13.95 -7.31
CA GLY A 80 3.18 14.73 -6.35
C GLY A 80 2.12 13.94 -5.64
N LEU A 81 2.22 12.62 -5.64
CA LEU A 81 1.21 11.78 -5.01
C LEU A 81 1.58 11.40 -3.57
N VAL A 82 2.65 11.95 -3.07
CA VAL A 82 3.12 11.59 -1.74
C VAL A 82 2.08 11.90 -0.68
N ASN A 83 1.24 12.89 -0.90
CA ASN A 83 0.21 13.21 0.06
C ASN A 83 -0.79 12.09 0.24
N PHE A 84 -0.99 11.29 -0.80
CA PHE A 84 -1.89 10.18 -0.67
C PHE A 84 -1.24 9.01 0.04
N VAL A 85 0.07 8.99 0.07
CA VAL A 85 0.79 7.89 0.65
C VAL A 85 1.04 8.11 2.12
N SER A 86 1.42 9.34 2.48
CA SER A 86 1.70 9.53 3.82
C SER A 86 0.73 10.30 4.51
N MET A 87 -0.33 10.16 4.60
CA MET A 87 -1.27 10.99 5.03
C MET A 87 -1.40 11.04 6.40
N ARG A 88 -0.63 10.68 7.20
CA ARG A 88 -0.93 10.76 8.36
C ARG A 88 -0.91 12.04 8.87
N ASP A 89 -0.45 12.78 8.65
CA ASP A 89 -0.45 13.93 9.14
C ASP A 89 -1.27 14.63 8.95
N GLY A 90 -1.72 14.32 8.51
CA GLY A 90 -2.65 14.99 8.48
C GLY A 90 -2.24 15.82 9.25
#